data_15f8780ad03128e1dca2f0a92641ad54
#
_entry.id   15f8780ad03128e1dca2f0a92641ad54
#
_cell.length_a   1.000
_cell.length_b   1.000
_cell.length_c   1.000
_cell.angle_alpha   90.00
_cell.angle_beta   90.00
_cell.angle_gamma   90.00
#
_symmetry.space_group_name_H-M   'P 1'
#
loop_
_entity.id
_entity.type
_entity.pdbx_description
1 polymer ?
#
loop_
_entity_poly.entity_id
_entity_poly.type
_entity_poly.pdbx_seq_one_letter_code
_entity_poly.pdbx_strand_id
1 'polypeptide(L)'
;KQGGKEKIWPIYFFILGLFSILECTALYPVKWLLEKICFCMFPTVKALFFLWLYYPKFKGALLLDQKFGKYIDMAYEKLNPIVGQFIQYTGVRNQGGPTFSFRGKNDSTKPSENLDSTLKNLRAKPGKKDIIQRTRKLNNGTNIPLIGLGSSRISNIVDVVYGSIKDGLRLIDTAFKYGNEAEIGEGLKKVLDEGIVKREELFIIGKLWVDHRGDPEKALRDTLQRLNLDYLDLYLDHWPSGINMSDPNNIKEQESIFDVWPKMEELVNKGLTRSIGCSNYNVQSLLNLLSFCKIKPVANEVEFHPYFYQKNLKDFCDKEDIALIAYYPLAKGNGAKTYIKEHNGEMDIFEEEAVKNLSEKYKKTKGQIILNWEVAQGIVTIPGTSNPKRMEENCDIFDYNGKKY
;
A
#
# COMPACT_ATOMS: atom_id res chain seq x y z
N LYS A 1 28.90 13.29 -20.79
CA LYS A 1 28.14 14.41 -20.18
C LYS A 1 27.05 13.95 -19.19
N GLN A 2 26.99 12.65 -18.83
CA GLN A 2 26.03 12.10 -17.85
C GLN A 2 26.54 12.09 -16.39
N GLY A 3 27.84 12.26 -16.14
CA GLY A 3 28.43 12.16 -14.79
C GLY A 3 28.17 13.32 -13.83
N GLY A 4 27.50 14.39 -14.24
CA GLY A 4 27.25 15.56 -13.37
C GLY A 4 25.99 15.47 -12.52
N LYS A 5 25.02 14.66 -12.90
CA LYS A 5 23.72 14.57 -12.16
C LYS A 5 23.79 13.64 -10.94
N GLU A 6 24.60 12.60 -10.98
CA GLU A 6 24.71 11.63 -9.87
C GLU A 6 25.39 12.19 -8.61
N LYS A 7 26.24 13.23 -8.75
CA LYS A 7 26.92 13.88 -7.61
C LYS A 7 26.09 14.95 -6.89
N ILE A 8 25.04 15.49 -7.53
CA ILE A 8 24.26 16.62 -6.98
C ILE A 8 23.43 16.17 -5.78
N TRP A 9 22.81 14.99 -5.83
CA TRP A 9 21.95 14.48 -4.77
C TRP A 9 22.67 14.16 -3.47
N PRO A 10 23.82 13.46 -3.45
CA PRO A 10 24.58 13.24 -2.23
C PRO A 10 25.05 14.55 -1.58
N ILE A 11 25.48 15.53 -2.36
CA ILE A 11 25.92 16.85 -1.86
C ILE A 11 24.73 17.60 -1.24
N TYR A 12 23.56 17.55 -1.88
CA TYR A 12 22.33 18.15 -1.36
C TYR A 12 21.95 17.57 0.00
N PHE A 13 21.89 16.23 0.12
CA PHE A 13 21.56 15.57 1.38
C PHE A 13 22.63 15.77 2.45
N PHE A 14 23.89 15.84 2.08
CA PHE A 14 24.97 16.15 3.01
C PHE A 14 24.86 17.56 3.58
N ILE A 15 24.59 18.57 2.73
CA ILE A 15 24.38 19.96 3.16
C ILE A 15 23.12 20.06 4.02
N LEU A 16 22.03 19.38 3.64
CA LEU A 16 20.80 19.34 4.42
C LEU A 16 21.02 18.71 5.81
N GLY A 17 21.77 17.61 5.87
CA GLY A 17 22.15 16.95 7.11
C GLY A 17 23.03 17.83 7.98
N LEU A 18 24.00 18.51 7.41
CA LEU A 18 24.87 19.44 8.12
C LEU A 18 24.10 20.64 8.71
N PHE A 19 23.16 21.19 7.95
CA PHE A 19 22.25 22.24 8.41
C PHE A 19 21.35 21.75 9.55
N SER A 20 20.82 20.54 9.45
CA SER A 20 19.98 19.95 10.50
C SER A 20 20.76 19.70 11.79
N ILE A 21 22.01 19.23 11.69
CA ILE A 21 22.91 19.05 12.85
C ILE A 21 23.28 20.39 13.48
N LEU A 22 23.62 21.39 12.68
CA LEU A 22 23.92 22.73 13.15
C LEU A 22 22.71 23.40 13.81
N GLU A 23 21.51 23.20 13.26
CA GLU A 23 20.26 23.66 13.88
C GLU A 23 19.99 23.00 15.24
N CYS A 24 20.28 21.71 15.38
CA CYS A 24 19.97 20.97 16.61
C CYS A 24 21.01 21.14 17.71
N THR A 25 22.28 21.43 17.39
CA THR A 25 23.39 21.38 18.36
C THR A 25 24.06 22.72 18.64
N ALA A 26 24.65 23.36 17.62
CA ALA A 26 25.50 24.52 17.80
C ALA A 26 24.77 25.88 17.69
N LEU A 27 23.71 25.94 16.90
CA LEU A 27 22.96 27.17 16.61
C LEU A 27 21.67 27.30 17.41
N TYR A 28 21.31 26.32 18.24
CA TYR A 28 20.06 26.39 19.00
C TYR A 28 19.92 27.67 19.84
N PRO A 29 20.93 28.14 20.56
CA PRO A 29 20.87 29.42 21.29
C PRO A 29 20.81 30.63 20.37
N VAL A 30 21.51 30.57 19.21
CA VAL A 30 21.55 31.65 18.22
C VAL A 30 20.22 31.66 17.42
N LYS A 31 19.67 30.51 17.09
CA LYS A 31 18.36 30.35 16.47
C LYS A 31 17.27 30.94 17.36
N TRP A 32 17.27 30.61 18.66
CA TRP A 32 16.30 31.14 19.62
C TRP A 32 16.39 32.69 19.74
N LEU A 33 17.62 33.25 19.69
CA LEU A 33 17.82 34.69 19.72
C LEU A 33 17.36 35.36 18.41
N LEU A 34 17.69 34.77 17.27
CA LEU A 34 17.27 35.24 15.93
C LEU A 34 15.78 35.11 15.71
N GLU A 35 15.13 34.03 16.18
CA GLU A 35 13.68 33.88 16.14
C GLU A 35 12.95 34.90 17.00
N LYS A 36 13.54 35.34 18.11
CA LYS A 36 12.97 36.43 18.92
C LYS A 36 13.18 37.81 18.33
N ILE A 37 14.27 38.03 17.60
CA ILE A 37 14.62 39.35 17.01
C ILE A 37 14.02 39.52 15.63
N CYS A 38 13.86 38.43 14.85
CA CYS A 38 13.32 38.41 13.48
C CYS A 38 12.40 37.22 13.22
N PHE A 39 11.20 37.28 13.77
CA PHE A 39 10.20 36.21 13.77
C PHE A 39 9.88 35.57 12.40
N CYS A 40 10.26 36.20 11.27
CA CYS A 40 9.95 35.73 9.91
C CYS A 40 11.16 35.57 8.98
N MET A 41 12.34 36.01 9.37
CA MET A 41 13.47 36.09 8.41
C MET A 41 14.23 34.80 8.21
N PHE A 42 14.45 34.01 9.25
CA PHE A 42 15.30 32.82 9.16
C PHE A 42 14.68 31.69 8.29
N PRO A 43 13.41 31.33 8.44
CA PRO A 43 12.76 30.36 7.54
C PRO A 43 12.75 30.83 6.09
N THR A 44 12.55 32.13 5.86
CA THR A 44 12.50 32.74 4.51
C THR A 44 13.88 32.71 3.85
N VAL A 45 14.95 33.08 4.59
CA VAL A 45 16.33 33.02 4.09
C VAL A 45 16.74 31.58 3.79
N LYS A 46 16.37 30.64 4.65
CA LYS A 46 16.60 29.19 4.43
C LYS A 46 15.85 28.70 3.19
N ALA A 47 14.59 29.07 3.03
CA ALA A 47 13.80 28.72 1.84
C ALA A 47 14.40 29.30 0.55
N LEU A 48 14.82 30.57 0.57
CA LEU A 48 15.47 31.21 -0.57
C LEU A 48 16.81 30.56 -0.91
N PHE A 49 17.60 30.16 0.10
CA PHE A 49 18.87 29.46 -0.10
C PHE A 49 18.63 28.07 -0.74
N PHE A 50 17.63 27.31 -0.27
CA PHE A 50 17.26 26.04 -0.90
C PHE A 50 16.68 26.21 -2.30
N LEU A 51 15.91 27.25 -2.53
CA LEU A 51 15.41 27.61 -3.85
C LEU A 51 16.57 27.93 -4.80
N TRP A 52 17.57 28.68 -4.34
CA TRP A 52 18.78 28.97 -5.08
C TRP A 52 19.60 27.71 -5.39
N LEU A 53 19.72 26.80 -4.44
CA LEU A 53 20.39 25.51 -4.65
C LEU A 53 19.67 24.63 -5.66
N TYR A 54 18.34 24.58 -5.57
CA TYR A 54 17.52 23.57 -6.26
C TYR A 54 17.00 24.05 -7.63
N TYR A 55 16.78 25.34 -7.83
CA TYR A 55 16.20 25.83 -9.06
C TYR A 55 17.20 25.76 -10.22
N PRO A 56 16.87 25.02 -11.33
CA PRO A 56 17.83 24.72 -12.40
C PRO A 56 18.50 25.95 -13.03
N LYS A 57 17.80 27.11 -13.04
CA LYS A 57 18.33 28.37 -13.59
C LYS A 57 19.44 28.99 -12.74
N PHE A 58 19.45 28.76 -11.41
CA PHE A 58 20.45 29.38 -10.53
C PHE A 58 21.75 28.61 -10.39
N LYS A 59 21.76 27.31 -10.74
CA LYS A 59 22.93 26.43 -10.68
C LYS A 59 23.72 26.47 -9.34
N GLY A 60 23.06 26.79 -8.23
CA GLY A 60 23.70 27.00 -6.93
C GLY A 60 24.45 25.78 -6.44
N ALA A 61 23.89 24.56 -6.59
CA ALA A 61 24.58 23.32 -6.23
C ALA A 61 25.85 23.10 -7.06
N LEU A 62 25.80 23.42 -8.36
CA LEU A 62 26.93 23.27 -9.27
C LEU A 62 28.07 24.27 -8.95
N LEU A 63 27.70 25.49 -8.54
CA LEU A 63 28.67 26.52 -8.10
C LEU A 63 29.34 26.15 -6.79
N LEU A 64 28.60 25.54 -5.85
CA LEU A 64 29.17 25.03 -4.60
C LEU A 64 30.11 23.86 -4.85
N ASP A 65 29.73 22.91 -5.72
CA ASP A 65 30.58 21.78 -6.10
C ASP A 65 31.89 22.27 -6.77
N GLN A 66 31.79 23.21 -7.70
CA GLN A 66 32.97 23.78 -8.37
C GLN A 66 33.96 24.50 -7.44
N LYS A 67 33.42 25.23 -6.44
CA LYS A 67 34.28 26.00 -5.50
C LYS A 67 34.75 25.18 -4.30
N PHE A 68 33.95 24.28 -3.81
CA PHE A 68 34.14 23.62 -2.52
C PHE A 68 34.05 22.08 -2.60
N GLY A 69 33.81 21.48 -3.76
CA GLY A 69 33.61 20.04 -3.92
C GLY A 69 34.70 19.20 -3.27
N LYS A 70 35.98 19.59 -3.46
CA LYS A 70 37.12 18.91 -2.84
C LYS A 70 37.07 18.92 -1.31
N TYR A 71 36.60 20.00 -0.73
CA TYR A 71 36.46 20.12 0.75
C TYR A 71 35.22 19.37 1.25
N ILE A 72 34.15 19.32 0.44
CA ILE A 72 32.95 18.58 0.74
C ILE A 72 33.24 17.07 0.70
N ASP A 73 33.95 16.58 -0.30
CA ASP A 73 34.38 15.18 -0.40
C ASP A 73 35.25 14.78 0.79
N MET A 74 36.23 15.63 1.17
CA MET A 74 37.12 15.37 2.31
C MET A 74 36.37 15.39 3.66
N ALA A 75 35.38 16.27 3.81
CA ALA A 75 34.51 16.31 4.99
C ALA A 75 33.59 15.10 5.05
N TYR A 76 33.05 14.67 3.91
CA TYR A 76 32.24 13.49 3.80
C TYR A 76 33.00 12.22 4.20
N GLU A 77 34.23 12.03 3.68
CA GLU A 77 35.07 10.89 4.05
C GLU A 77 35.40 10.86 5.56
N LYS A 78 35.61 12.01 6.18
CA LYS A 78 35.91 12.11 7.64
C LYS A 78 34.68 11.91 8.50
N LEU A 79 33.51 12.36 8.08
CA LEU A 79 32.26 12.32 8.86
C LEU A 79 31.47 11.06 8.67
N ASN A 80 31.61 10.40 7.52
CA ASN A 80 30.85 9.19 7.22
C ASN A 80 31.01 8.06 8.24
N PRO A 81 32.23 7.77 8.79
CA PRO A 81 32.39 6.81 9.87
C PRO A 81 31.69 7.22 11.16
N ILE A 82 31.68 8.52 11.48
CA ILE A 82 31.05 9.07 12.68
C ILE A 82 29.53 9.01 12.56
N VAL A 83 29.00 9.39 11.40
CA VAL A 83 27.56 9.30 11.08
C VAL A 83 27.10 7.85 11.10
N GLY A 84 27.89 6.92 10.57
CA GLY A 84 27.63 5.48 10.63
C GLY A 84 27.52 4.94 12.05
N GLN A 85 28.43 5.35 12.93
CA GLN A 85 28.40 5.01 14.36
C GLN A 85 27.17 5.62 15.07
N PHE A 86 26.84 6.88 14.76
CA PHE A 86 25.68 7.55 15.34
C PHE A 86 24.36 6.90 14.90
N ILE A 87 24.22 6.54 13.62
CA ILE A 87 23.06 5.82 13.09
C ILE A 87 22.93 4.45 13.77
N GLN A 88 24.02 3.76 13.99
CA GLN A 88 24.06 2.47 14.68
C GLN A 88 23.63 2.61 16.16
N TYR A 89 24.05 3.70 16.82
CA TYR A 89 23.72 3.97 18.22
C TYR A 89 22.26 4.43 18.40
N THR A 90 21.71 5.23 17.49
CA THR A 90 20.35 5.79 17.57
C THR A 90 19.26 4.89 16.99
N GLY A 91 19.63 3.79 16.32
CA GLY A 91 18.66 2.89 15.67
C GLY A 91 17.95 3.50 14.46
N VAL A 92 18.32 4.69 14.01
CA VAL A 92 17.74 5.32 12.81
C VAL A 92 18.33 4.65 11.58
N ARG A 93 17.57 3.76 10.95
CA ARG A 93 17.93 3.18 9.65
C ARG A 93 17.69 4.19 8.53
N ASN A 94 18.74 4.48 7.80
CA ASN A 94 18.70 5.32 6.61
C ASN A 94 17.86 4.59 5.52
N GLN A 95 16.70 5.12 5.16
CA GLN A 95 15.87 4.60 4.08
C GLN A 95 16.18 5.41 2.82
N GLY A 96 16.91 4.80 1.87
CA GLY A 96 16.99 5.30 0.49
C GLY A 96 18.26 6.05 0.09
N GLY A 97 19.44 5.63 0.57
CA GLY A 97 20.73 5.99 -0.02
C GLY A 97 21.35 4.81 -0.78
N PRO A 98 22.40 5.02 -1.61
CA PRO A 98 23.08 3.94 -2.32
C PRO A 98 23.53 2.86 -1.33
N THR A 99 23.27 1.60 -1.68
CA THR A 99 23.52 0.41 -0.91
C THR A 99 24.97 0.32 -0.42
N PHE A 100 25.21 0.68 0.83
CA PHE A 100 26.43 0.27 1.51
C PHE A 100 26.18 -1.13 2.09
N SER A 101 26.89 -2.10 1.55
CA SER A 101 26.93 -3.46 2.05
C SER A 101 27.61 -3.50 3.40
N PHE A 102 26.86 -3.34 4.48
CA PHE A 102 27.32 -3.73 5.80
C PHE A 102 26.89 -5.16 6.08
N ARG A 103 27.88 -6.02 6.21
CA ARG A 103 27.72 -7.36 6.78
C ARG A 103 27.38 -7.20 8.27
N GLY A 104 26.14 -6.83 8.57
CA GLY A 104 25.56 -6.79 9.91
C GLY A 104 24.84 -8.11 10.18
N LYS A 105 25.10 -8.67 11.35
CA LYS A 105 24.44 -9.88 11.87
C LYS A 105 22.93 -9.76 11.74
N ASN A 106 22.30 -10.85 11.27
CA ASN A 106 20.86 -11.06 11.20
C ASN A 106 20.17 -10.64 12.51
N ASP A 107 19.57 -9.48 12.52
CA ASP A 107 18.53 -9.17 13.49
C ASP A 107 17.20 -9.62 12.85
N SER A 108 16.86 -10.87 13.15
CA SER A 108 15.58 -11.45 12.76
C SER A 108 14.51 -10.86 13.65
N THR A 109 13.93 -9.73 13.22
CA THR A 109 12.59 -9.35 13.71
C THR A 109 11.67 -10.48 13.27
N LYS A 110 11.22 -11.30 14.23
CA LYS A 110 10.24 -12.35 13.99
C LYS A 110 9.00 -11.70 13.34
N PRO A 111 8.47 -12.29 12.25
CA PRO A 111 7.17 -11.90 11.72
C PRO A 111 6.13 -11.96 12.84
N SER A 112 5.07 -11.14 12.77
CA SER A 112 3.99 -11.23 13.76
C SER A 112 3.47 -12.67 13.82
N GLU A 113 3.05 -13.14 14.99
CA GLU A 113 2.53 -14.53 15.17
C GLU A 113 1.41 -14.84 14.18
N ASN A 114 0.68 -13.81 13.77
CA ASN A 114 -0.40 -13.88 12.81
C ASN A 114 0.09 -14.19 11.39
N LEU A 115 1.19 -13.56 10.96
CA LEU A 115 1.80 -13.83 9.66
C LEU A 115 2.40 -15.24 9.61
N ASP A 116 3.05 -15.68 10.68
CA ASP A 116 3.61 -17.04 10.79
C ASP A 116 2.53 -18.13 10.74
N SER A 117 1.37 -17.90 11.37
CA SER A 117 0.22 -18.82 11.29
C SER A 117 -0.35 -18.91 9.87
N THR A 118 -0.47 -17.76 9.19
CA THR A 118 -0.90 -17.70 7.79
C THR A 118 0.05 -18.44 6.87
N LEU A 119 1.35 -18.22 7.04
CA LEU A 119 2.40 -18.88 6.23
C LEU A 119 2.51 -20.40 6.50
N LYS A 120 2.21 -20.85 7.72
CA LYS A 120 2.12 -22.29 8.03
C LYS A 120 0.95 -22.95 7.32
N ASN A 121 -0.21 -22.30 7.29
CA ASN A 121 -1.41 -22.83 6.62
C ASN A 121 -1.22 -22.94 5.10
N LEU A 122 -0.39 -22.09 4.49
CA LEU A 122 -0.05 -22.15 3.06
C LEU A 122 0.85 -23.36 2.68
N ARG A 123 1.45 -24.05 3.64
CA ARG A 123 2.40 -25.15 3.38
C ARG A 123 1.77 -26.52 3.14
N ALA A 124 0.50 -26.70 3.46
CA ALA A 124 -0.21 -27.97 3.24
C ALA A 124 -0.74 -28.05 1.80
N LYS A 125 -0.68 -29.21 1.13
CA LYS A 125 -1.31 -29.41 -0.19
C LYS A 125 -2.83 -29.47 -0.03
N PRO A 126 -3.61 -28.54 -0.57
CA PRO A 126 -5.06 -28.54 -0.40
C PRO A 126 -5.79 -29.31 -1.49
N GLY A 127 -6.93 -29.91 -1.13
CA GLY A 127 -7.94 -30.31 -2.10
C GLY A 127 -8.82 -29.13 -2.55
N LYS A 128 -9.60 -29.27 -3.63
CA LYS A 128 -10.50 -28.20 -4.13
C LYS A 128 -11.42 -27.58 -3.04
N LYS A 129 -11.77 -28.33 -1.99
CA LYS A 129 -12.56 -27.85 -0.84
C LYS A 129 -11.79 -26.97 0.15
N ASP A 130 -10.46 -26.97 0.10
CA ASP A 130 -9.63 -26.29 1.10
C ASP A 130 -9.34 -24.83 0.74
N ILE A 131 -9.67 -24.39 -0.48
CA ILE A 131 -9.48 -22.98 -0.94
C ILE A 131 -10.31 -22.05 -0.06
N ILE A 132 -11.52 -22.44 0.31
CA ILE A 132 -12.45 -21.68 1.16
C ILE A 132 -11.85 -21.41 2.55
N GLN A 133 -10.91 -22.24 3.02
CA GLN A 133 -10.30 -22.17 4.36
C GLN A 133 -8.97 -21.37 4.38
N ARG A 134 -8.46 -20.95 3.23
CA ARG A 134 -7.22 -20.16 3.18
C ARG A 134 -7.48 -18.71 3.49
N THR A 135 -7.32 -18.38 4.75
CA THR A 135 -7.60 -17.05 5.29
C THR A 135 -6.38 -16.47 5.98
N ARG A 136 -6.35 -15.15 6.11
CA ARG A 136 -5.49 -14.40 7.03
C ARG A 136 -6.33 -13.91 8.20
N LYS A 137 -5.85 -14.10 9.41
CA LYS A 137 -6.48 -13.50 10.59
C LYS A 137 -6.12 -12.01 10.65
N LEU A 138 -7.12 -11.17 10.80
CA LEU A 138 -6.98 -9.73 10.97
C LEU A 138 -6.75 -9.36 12.44
N ASN A 139 -6.27 -8.15 12.70
CA ASN A 139 -5.96 -7.66 14.05
C ASN A 139 -7.16 -7.59 14.99
N ASN A 140 -8.39 -7.57 14.46
CA ASN A 140 -9.64 -7.63 15.24
C ASN A 140 -10.16 -9.06 15.45
N GLY A 141 -9.42 -10.08 14.99
CA GLY A 141 -9.78 -11.49 15.15
C GLY A 141 -10.62 -12.10 14.02
N THR A 142 -11.16 -11.31 13.08
CA THR A 142 -11.87 -11.83 11.91
C THR A 142 -10.89 -12.46 10.92
N ASN A 143 -11.40 -13.37 10.06
CA ASN A 143 -10.60 -14.00 9.04
C ASN A 143 -11.00 -13.48 7.65
N ILE A 144 -10.03 -12.99 6.87
CA ILE A 144 -10.22 -12.59 5.48
C ILE A 144 -9.67 -13.65 4.54
N PRO A 145 -10.42 -14.10 3.50
CA PRO A 145 -9.90 -15.00 2.48
C PRO A 145 -8.68 -14.39 1.77
N LEU A 146 -7.67 -15.22 1.47
CA LEU A 146 -6.43 -14.75 0.83
C LEU A 146 -6.60 -14.41 -0.64
N ILE A 147 -7.68 -14.88 -1.27
CA ILE A 147 -8.02 -14.54 -2.66
C ILE A 147 -9.48 -14.13 -2.78
N GLY A 148 -9.75 -13.12 -3.60
CA GLY A 148 -11.07 -12.61 -3.87
C GLY A 148 -11.24 -12.15 -5.31
N LEU A 149 -12.45 -11.66 -5.61
CA LEU A 149 -12.80 -11.03 -6.87
C LEU A 149 -12.75 -9.50 -6.70
N GLY A 150 -11.89 -8.83 -7.46
CA GLY A 150 -11.95 -7.38 -7.66
C GLY A 150 -12.97 -7.04 -8.74
N SER A 151 -13.99 -6.25 -8.42
CA SER A 151 -15.14 -6.00 -9.30
C SER A 151 -15.01 -4.77 -10.20
N SER A 152 -13.94 -4.00 -10.10
CA SER A 152 -13.77 -2.78 -10.88
C SER A 152 -13.72 -3.05 -12.38
N ARG A 153 -14.51 -2.32 -13.17
CA ARG A 153 -14.54 -2.35 -14.64
C ARG A 153 -14.87 -3.73 -15.25
N ILE A 154 -15.60 -4.56 -14.52
CA ILE A 154 -16.06 -5.85 -15.03
C ILE A 154 -17.44 -5.65 -15.66
N SER A 155 -17.57 -6.04 -16.92
CA SER A 155 -18.88 -6.24 -17.60
C SER A 155 -19.52 -7.54 -17.10
N ASN A 156 -20.83 -7.66 -17.22
CA ASN A 156 -21.61 -8.85 -16.81
C ASN A 156 -21.30 -9.32 -15.37
N ILE A 157 -21.14 -8.37 -14.45
CA ILE A 157 -20.70 -8.63 -13.07
C ILE A 157 -21.65 -9.59 -12.31
N VAL A 158 -22.94 -9.62 -12.64
CA VAL A 158 -23.92 -10.57 -12.05
C VAL A 158 -23.44 -12.01 -12.22
N ASP A 159 -23.14 -12.40 -13.47
CA ASP A 159 -22.69 -13.76 -13.78
C ASP A 159 -21.30 -14.05 -13.24
N VAL A 160 -20.44 -13.03 -13.20
CA VAL A 160 -19.09 -13.13 -12.66
C VAL A 160 -19.12 -13.39 -11.17
N VAL A 161 -19.95 -12.67 -10.40
CA VAL A 161 -20.12 -12.89 -8.95
C VAL A 161 -20.69 -14.28 -8.69
N TYR A 162 -21.76 -14.64 -9.41
CA TYR A 162 -22.39 -15.96 -9.30
C TYR A 162 -21.38 -17.09 -9.57
N GLY A 163 -20.67 -17.03 -10.71
CA GLY A 163 -19.68 -18.04 -11.11
C GLY A 163 -18.50 -18.12 -10.12
N SER A 164 -17.96 -16.97 -9.72
CA SER A 164 -16.83 -16.93 -8.79
C SER A 164 -17.15 -17.56 -7.43
N ILE A 165 -18.33 -17.30 -6.87
CA ILE A 165 -18.77 -17.90 -5.61
C ILE A 165 -19.01 -19.42 -5.79
N LYS A 166 -19.59 -19.83 -6.90
CA LYS A 166 -19.78 -21.24 -7.24
C LYS A 166 -18.46 -21.99 -7.40
N ASP A 167 -17.43 -21.32 -7.93
CA ASP A 167 -16.08 -21.87 -8.07
C ASP A 167 -15.29 -21.88 -6.73
N GLY A 168 -15.85 -21.32 -5.66
CA GLY A 168 -15.29 -21.39 -4.31
C GLY A 168 -14.74 -20.07 -3.75
N LEU A 169 -14.76 -18.94 -4.50
CA LEU A 169 -14.42 -17.65 -3.93
C LEU A 169 -15.43 -17.22 -2.86
N ARG A 170 -14.91 -16.57 -1.83
CA ARG A 170 -15.73 -16.07 -0.71
C ARG A 170 -15.49 -14.58 -0.42
N LEU A 171 -14.51 -13.95 -1.07
CA LEU A 171 -14.19 -12.55 -0.95
C LEU A 171 -14.60 -11.81 -2.22
N ILE A 172 -15.45 -10.79 -2.09
CA ILE A 172 -15.83 -9.86 -3.17
C ILE A 172 -15.44 -8.46 -2.74
N ASP A 173 -14.62 -7.81 -3.56
CA ASP A 173 -14.25 -6.42 -3.40
C ASP A 173 -15.03 -5.53 -4.35
N THR A 174 -15.71 -4.53 -3.79
CA THR A 174 -16.44 -3.52 -4.56
C THR A 174 -16.20 -2.11 -4.01
N ALA A 175 -16.78 -1.11 -4.66
CA ALA A 175 -16.81 0.28 -4.23
C ALA A 175 -17.95 1.05 -4.90
N PHE A 176 -18.48 2.06 -4.23
CA PHE A 176 -19.42 3.01 -4.82
C PHE A 176 -18.93 3.55 -6.19
N LYS A 177 -17.65 3.89 -6.28
CA LYS A 177 -17.05 4.46 -7.50
C LYS A 177 -17.06 3.54 -8.71
N TYR A 178 -17.24 2.23 -8.51
CA TYR A 178 -17.26 1.27 -9.62
C TYR A 178 -18.60 1.26 -10.35
N GLY A 179 -19.67 1.78 -9.70
CA GLY A 179 -21.00 1.95 -10.31
C GLY A 179 -21.74 0.66 -10.59
N ASN A 180 -21.36 -0.46 -9.97
CA ASN A 180 -21.90 -1.79 -10.24
C ASN A 180 -22.35 -2.55 -8.97
N GLU A 181 -22.56 -1.82 -7.85
CA GLU A 181 -22.97 -2.46 -6.58
C GLU A 181 -24.34 -3.12 -6.67
N ALA A 182 -25.28 -2.56 -7.44
CA ALA A 182 -26.62 -3.12 -7.59
C ALA A 182 -26.57 -4.49 -8.31
N GLU A 183 -25.80 -4.58 -9.38
CA GLU A 183 -25.60 -5.81 -10.13
C GLU A 183 -24.83 -6.86 -9.30
N ILE A 184 -23.87 -6.43 -8.48
CA ILE A 184 -23.21 -7.33 -7.51
C ILE A 184 -24.23 -7.87 -6.53
N GLY A 185 -25.11 -6.99 -6.01
CA GLY A 185 -26.22 -7.37 -5.13
C GLY A 185 -27.16 -8.41 -5.76
N GLU A 186 -27.45 -8.28 -7.06
CA GLU A 186 -28.23 -9.29 -7.80
C GLU A 186 -27.49 -10.65 -7.85
N GLY A 187 -26.19 -10.64 -8.16
CA GLY A 187 -25.37 -11.86 -8.16
C GLY A 187 -25.28 -12.54 -6.80
N LEU A 188 -25.10 -11.74 -5.73
CA LEU A 188 -25.09 -12.21 -4.34
C LEU A 188 -26.46 -12.82 -3.96
N LYS A 189 -27.55 -12.14 -4.30
CA LYS A 189 -28.91 -12.64 -4.03
C LYS A 189 -29.14 -14.01 -4.67
N LYS A 190 -28.74 -14.22 -5.92
CA LYS A 190 -28.87 -15.51 -6.60
C LYS A 190 -28.19 -16.64 -5.84
N VAL A 191 -26.92 -16.47 -5.42
CA VAL A 191 -26.18 -17.52 -4.71
C VAL A 191 -26.73 -17.81 -3.31
N LEU A 192 -27.28 -16.78 -2.64
CA LEU A 192 -27.92 -16.92 -1.32
C LEU A 192 -29.28 -17.61 -1.43
N ASP A 193 -30.13 -17.22 -2.38
CA ASP A 193 -31.45 -17.80 -2.61
C ASP A 193 -31.33 -19.26 -3.05
N GLU A 194 -30.32 -19.62 -3.83
CA GLU A 194 -30.05 -21.00 -4.25
C GLU A 194 -29.38 -21.84 -3.15
N GLY A 195 -29.04 -21.25 -2.01
CA GLY A 195 -28.38 -21.95 -0.90
C GLY A 195 -26.94 -22.44 -1.23
N ILE A 196 -26.29 -21.85 -2.24
CA ILE A 196 -24.91 -22.20 -2.62
C ILE A 196 -23.97 -21.86 -1.48
N VAL A 197 -24.25 -20.76 -0.77
CA VAL A 197 -23.45 -20.20 0.33
C VAL A 197 -24.36 -19.43 1.28
N LYS A 198 -24.00 -19.37 2.55
CA LYS A 198 -24.65 -18.49 3.53
C LYS A 198 -23.95 -17.13 3.56
N ARG A 199 -24.67 -16.07 4.02
CA ARG A 199 -24.09 -14.71 4.12
C ARG A 199 -22.81 -14.68 4.99
N GLU A 200 -22.78 -15.46 6.07
CA GLU A 200 -21.66 -15.53 7.01
C GLU A 200 -20.41 -16.18 6.42
N GLU A 201 -20.55 -16.91 5.32
CA GLU A 201 -19.44 -17.52 4.60
C GLU A 201 -18.79 -16.56 3.61
N LEU A 202 -19.45 -15.43 3.32
CA LEU A 202 -18.97 -14.40 2.40
C LEU A 202 -18.24 -13.30 3.17
N PHE A 203 -17.21 -12.76 2.55
CA PHE A 203 -16.47 -11.56 2.99
C PHE A 203 -16.63 -10.46 1.94
N ILE A 204 -17.41 -9.44 2.24
CA ILE A 204 -17.73 -8.37 1.29
C ILE A 204 -17.03 -7.09 1.72
N ILE A 205 -16.22 -6.53 0.82
CA ILE A 205 -15.52 -5.24 0.99
C ILE A 205 -16.27 -4.18 0.20
N GLY A 206 -16.59 -3.06 0.86
CA GLY A 206 -17.03 -1.82 0.23
C GLY A 206 -16.12 -0.66 0.57
N LYS A 207 -16.29 0.48 -0.11
CA LYS A 207 -15.38 1.63 0.07
C LYS A 207 -16.14 2.95 0.10
N LEU A 208 -15.77 3.79 1.06
CA LEU A 208 -16.23 5.17 1.19
C LEU A 208 -15.53 6.02 0.12
N TRP A 209 -16.30 6.53 -0.83
CA TRP A 209 -15.75 7.43 -1.84
C TRP A 209 -15.52 8.83 -1.29
N VAL A 210 -14.54 9.53 -1.84
CA VAL A 210 -14.09 10.86 -1.38
C VAL A 210 -15.21 11.89 -1.25
N ASP A 211 -16.17 11.91 -2.17
CA ASP A 211 -17.29 12.84 -2.17
C ASP A 211 -18.31 12.59 -1.03
N HIS A 212 -18.22 11.43 -0.37
CA HIS A 212 -19.16 11.00 0.67
C HIS A 212 -18.57 11.04 2.08
N ARG A 213 -17.35 11.54 2.24
CA ARG A 213 -16.63 11.57 3.54
C ARG A 213 -17.37 12.41 4.60
N GLY A 214 -18.23 13.35 4.17
CA GLY A 214 -19.08 14.14 5.05
C GLY A 214 -20.04 13.31 5.87
N ASP A 215 -20.63 12.28 5.27
CA ASP A 215 -21.60 11.38 5.90
C ASP A 215 -21.33 9.91 5.54
N PRO A 216 -20.32 9.27 6.17
CA PRO A 216 -19.98 7.87 5.92
C PRO A 216 -21.12 6.91 6.23
N GLU A 217 -22.02 7.25 7.18
CA GLU A 217 -23.15 6.39 7.52
C GLU A 217 -24.16 6.33 6.39
N LYS A 218 -24.57 7.49 5.87
CA LYS A 218 -25.47 7.54 4.73
C LYS A 218 -24.85 6.79 3.54
N ALA A 219 -23.57 7.03 3.24
CA ALA A 219 -22.86 6.37 2.14
C ALA A 219 -22.87 4.84 2.30
N LEU A 220 -22.61 4.33 3.50
CA LEU A 220 -22.63 2.88 3.75
C LEU A 220 -24.05 2.31 3.67
N ARG A 221 -25.07 2.98 4.19
CA ARG A 221 -26.45 2.53 4.07
C ARG A 221 -26.91 2.46 2.61
N ASP A 222 -26.55 3.46 1.80
CA ASP A 222 -26.83 3.48 0.38
C ASP A 222 -26.11 2.32 -0.36
N THR A 223 -24.86 1.98 0.03
CA THR A 223 -24.12 0.81 -0.46
C THR A 223 -24.81 -0.50 -0.06
N LEU A 224 -25.19 -0.65 1.21
CA LEU A 224 -25.89 -1.85 1.70
C LEU A 224 -27.21 -2.07 0.99
N GLN A 225 -27.96 -0.99 0.73
CA GLN A 225 -29.21 -1.06 -0.04
C GLN A 225 -28.95 -1.57 -1.45
N ARG A 226 -27.94 -1.04 -2.18
CA ARG A 226 -27.61 -1.50 -3.52
C ARG A 226 -27.13 -2.95 -3.56
N LEU A 227 -26.34 -3.37 -2.57
CA LEU A 227 -25.86 -4.75 -2.44
C LEU A 227 -26.93 -5.72 -1.92
N ASN A 228 -28.07 -5.22 -1.43
CA ASN A 228 -29.11 -6.00 -0.75
C ASN A 228 -28.54 -6.78 0.45
N LEU A 229 -27.79 -6.12 1.32
CA LEU A 229 -27.12 -6.67 2.50
C LEU A 229 -27.42 -5.84 3.74
N ASP A 230 -27.37 -6.48 4.91
CA ASP A 230 -27.55 -5.81 6.21
C ASP A 230 -26.22 -5.24 6.77
N TYR A 231 -25.09 -5.81 6.38
CA TYR A 231 -23.77 -5.38 6.83
C TYR A 231 -22.69 -5.69 5.79
N LEU A 232 -21.55 -5.00 5.89
CA LEU A 232 -20.30 -5.36 5.23
C LEU A 232 -19.35 -6.08 6.21
N ASP A 233 -18.44 -6.89 5.69
CA ASP A 233 -17.38 -7.49 6.49
C ASP A 233 -16.22 -6.50 6.68
N LEU A 234 -15.97 -5.66 5.68
CA LEU A 234 -14.95 -4.61 5.72
C LEU A 234 -15.41 -3.37 4.93
N TYR A 235 -15.32 -2.21 5.56
CA TYR A 235 -15.54 -0.93 4.89
C TYR A 235 -14.27 -0.10 4.92
N LEU A 236 -13.78 0.32 3.75
CA LEU A 236 -12.52 1.03 3.58
C LEU A 236 -12.74 2.53 3.31
N ASP A 237 -11.94 3.39 3.91
CA ASP A 237 -11.76 4.74 3.37
C ASP A 237 -10.93 4.64 2.09
N HIS A 238 -11.55 4.94 0.93
CA HIS A 238 -11.01 4.63 -0.40
C HIS A 238 -9.74 5.40 -0.72
N TRP A 239 -9.61 6.65 -0.21
CA TRP A 239 -8.45 7.51 -0.36
C TRP A 239 -8.21 8.35 0.89
N PRO A 240 -6.96 8.63 1.26
CA PRO A 240 -6.61 9.36 2.48
C PRO A 240 -7.00 10.84 2.47
N SER A 241 -7.43 11.36 1.33
CA SER A 241 -7.81 12.77 1.15
C SER A 241 -9.11 12.91 0.39
N GLY A 242 -9.88 13.96 0.70
CA GLY A 242 -11.08 14.36 0.00
C GLY A 242 -10.84 15.15 -1.28
N ILE A 243 -9.70 14.96 -1.96
CA ILE A 243 -9.45 15.62 -3.24
C ILE A 243 -10.46 15.13 -4.27
N ASN A 244 -11.20 16.07 -4.87
CA ASN A 244 -12.07 15.76 -5.98
C ASN A 244 -11.24 15.35 -7.19
N MET A 245 -11.08 14.03 -7.38
CA MET A 245 -10.31 13.45 -8.50
C MET A 245 -10.95 13.77 -9.86
N SER A 246 -12.21 14.23 -9.90
CA SER A 246 -12.91 14.59 -11.12
C SER A 246 -12.60 16.02 -11.56
N ASP A 247 -12.12 16.88 -10.67
CA ASP A 247 -11.67 18.23 -10.95
C ASP A 247 -10.41 18.58 -10.15
N PRO A 248 -9.22 18.32 -10.70
CA PRO A 248 -7.95 18.59 -10.03
C PRO A 248 -7.72 20.06 -9.66
N ASN A 249 -8.48 20.98 -10.29
CA ASN A 249 -8.39 22.42 -10.00
C ASN A 249 -9.33 22.87 -8.88
N ASN A 250 -10.30 22.04 -8.51
CA ASN A 250 -11.26 22.29 -7.44
C ASN A 250 -10.87 21.45 -6.21
N ILE A 251 -9.74 21.81 -5.62
CA ILE A 251 -9.29 21.26 -4.34
C ILE A 251 -10.16 21.89 -3.25
N LYS A 252 -11.39 21.42 -3.10
CA LYS A 252 -12.09 21.65 -1.86
C LYS A 252 -11.51 20.65 -0.87
N GLU A 253 -10.85 21.14 0.18
CA GLU A 253 -10.55 20.34 1.36
C GLU A 253 -11.89 19.81 1.88
N GLN A 254 -12.18 18.58 1.53
CA GLN A 254 -13.22 17.82 2.17
C GLN A 254 -12.62 17.25 3.45
N GLU A 255 -13.47 16.75 4.32
CA GLU A 255 -13.11 16.29 5.66
C GLU A 255 -11.78 15.54 5.76
N SER A 256 -11.00 15.96 6.74
CA SER A 256 -9.72 15.33 7.06
C SER A 256 -9.92 13.90 7.59
N ILE A 257 -8.86 13.12 7.66
CA ILE A 257 -8.92 11.79 8.29
C ILE A 257 -9.33 11.88 9.78
N PHE A 258 -9.00 12.99 10.46
CA PHE A 258 -9.39 13.22 11.85
C PHE A 258 -10.91 13.39 12.01
N ASP A 259 -11.61 13.85 10.97
CA ASP A 259 -13.06 14.00 10.96
C ASP A 259 -13.76 12.73 10.50
N VAL A 260 -13.18 12.02 9.54
CA VAL A 260 -13.79 10.85 8.89
C VAL A 260 -13.64 9.60 9.73
N TRP A 261 -12.44 9.34 10.29
CA TRP A 261 -12.20 8.06 10.97
C TRP A 261 -13.09 7.83 12.19
N PRO A 262 -13.34 8.80 13.09
CA PRO A 262 -14.31 8.63 14.16
C PRO A 262 -15.72 8.27 13.67
N LYS A 263 -16.16 8.83 12.52
CA LYS A 263 -17.45 8.46 11.90
C LYS A 263 -17.42 7.02 11.37
N MET A 264 -16.28 6.56 10.81
CA MET A 264 -16.11 5.16 10.40
C MET A 264 -16.15 4.20 11.61
N GLU A 265 -15.54 4.57 12.73
CA GLU A 265 -15.60 3.80 13.98
C GLU A 265 -17.04 3.59 14.47
N GLU A 266 -17.89 4.62 14.33
CA GLU A 266 -19.32 4.52 14.69
C GLU A 266 -20.09 3.53 13.80
N LEU A 267 -19.66 3.29 12.56
CA LEU A 267 -20.29 2.28 11.71
C LEU A 267 -20.10 0.86 12.25
N VAL A 268 -18.96 0.61 12.88
CA VAL A 268 -18.70 -0.68 13.57
C VAL A 268 -19.59 -0.79 14.80
N ASN A 269 -19.69 0.26 15.61
CA ASN A 269 -20.53 0.29 16.81
C ASN A 269 -22.02 0.07 16.47
N LYS A 270 -22.45 0.55 15.30
CA LYS A 270 -23.83 0.37 14.79
C LYS A 270 -24.06 -0.98 14.10
N GLY A 271 -23.02 -1.81 13.94
CA GLY A 271 -23.11 -3.10 13.28
C GLY A 271 -23.31 -3.04 11.76
N LEU A 272 -23.13 -1.87 11.14
CA LEU A 272 -23.25 -1.70 9.68
C LEU A 272 -22.05 -2.28 8.94
N THR A 273 -20.91 -2.39 9.61
CA THR A 273 -19.73 -3.13 9.13
C THR A 273 -19.06 -3.86 10.28
N ARG A 274 -18.46 -5.02 10.03
CA ARG A 274 -17.71 -5.79 11.04
C ARG A 274 -16.32 -5.23 11.30
N SER A 275 -15.74 -4.61 10.28
CA SER A 275 -14.37 -4.09 10.31
C SER A 275 -14.28 -2.80 9.51
N ILE A 276 -13.29 -1.97 9.84
CA ILE A 276 -12.92 -0.79 9.06
C ILE A 276 -11.45 -0.84 8.69
N GLY A 277 -11.10 -0.26 7.57
CA GLY A 277 -9.75 -0.17 7.05
C GLY A 277 -9.57 1.03 6.13
N CYS A 278 -8.47 1.07 5.46
CA CYS A 278 -8.12 2.13 4.53
C CYS A 278 -7.68 1.57 3.18
N SER A 279 -7.61 2.43 2.18
CA SER A 279 -7.09 2.13 0.86
C SER A 279 -6.25 3.30 0.35
N ASN A 280 -5.15 2.99 -0.35
CA ASN A 280 -4.21 3.98 -0.88
C ASN A 280 -3.48 4.82 0.19
N TYR A 281 -3.38 4.32 1.41
CA TYR A 281 -2.63 4.97 2.47
C TYR A 281 -1.14 4.62 2.39
N ASN A 282 -0.29 5.63 2.43
CA ASN A 282 1.15 5.44 2.60
C ASN A 282 1.52 5.36 4.10
N VAL A 283 2.79 5.11 4.42
CA VAL A 283 3.28 5.00 5.80
C VAL A 283 2.95 6.25 6.63
N GLN A 284 3.11 7.46 6.05
CA GLN A 284 2.83 8.70 6.77
C GLN A 284 1.35 8.84 7.11
N SER A 285 0.46 8.53 6.16
CA SER A 285 -0.99 8.56 6.38
C SER A 285 -1.42 7.53 7.44
N LEU A 286 -0.82 6.33 7.43
CA LEU A 286 -1.06 5.31 8.44
C LEU A 286 -0.56 5.74 9.82
N LEU A 287 0.63 6.33 9.92
CA LEU A 287 1.15 6.88 11.18
C LEU A 287 0.23 7.95 11.76
N ASN A 288 -0.26 8.87 10.90
CA ASN A 288 -1.21 9.89 11.32
C ASN A 288 -2.50 9.24 11.86
N LEU A 289 -3.06 8.27 11.13
CA LEU A 289 -4.27 7.56 11.54
C LEU A 289 -4.07 6.83 12.87
N LEU A 290 -2.98 6.08 13.01
CA LEU A 290 -2.66 5.30 14.20
C LEU A 290 -2.40 6.16 15.44
N SER A 291 -2.09 7.45 15.27
CA SER A 291 -1.83 8.36 16.39
C SER A 291 -3.10 8.73 17.19
N PHE A 292 -4.30 8.56 16.63
CA PHE A 292 -5.55 8.98 17.26
C PHE A 292 -6.70 7.96 17.18
N CYS A 293 -6.64 6.98 16.26
CA CYS A 293 -7.74 6.03 16.09
C CYS A 293 -7.97 5.20 17.35
N LYS A 294 -9.26 4.96 17.68
CA LYS A 294 -9.69 4.04 18.75
C LYS A 294 -9.82 2.61 18.20
N ILE A 295 -10.34 2.47 16.99
CA ILE A 295 -10.40 1.21 16.25
C ILE A 295 -9.31 1.25 15.18
N LYS A 296 -8.32 0.39 15.32
CA LYS A 296 -7.20 0.28 14.37
C LYS A 296 -7.70 -0.22 13.02
N PRO A 297 -7.20 0.32 11.88
CA PRO A 297 -7.52 -0.24 10.57
C PRO A 297 -7.06 -1.71 10.52
N VAL A 298 -7.95 -2.59 10.04
CA VAL A 298 -7.60 -4.02 9.90
C VAL A 298 -6.82 -4.30 8.64
N ALA A 299 -6.99 -3.46 7.62
CA ALA A 299 -6.34 -3.62 6.32
C ALA A 299 -6.04 -2.27 5.66
N ASN A 300 -5.07 -2.30 4.73
CA ASN A 300 -4.79 -1.25 3.77
C ASN A 300 -4.76 -1.85 2.36
N GLU A 301 -5.71 -1.45 1.51
CA GLU A 301 -5.80 -1.92 0.14
C GLU A 301 -5.01 -1.00 -0.79
N VAL A 302 -4.02 -1.55 -1.49
CA VAL A 302 -3.08 -0.78 -2.32
C VAL A 302 -2.75 -1.51 -3.62
N GLU A 303 -2.27 -0.77 -4.62
CA GLU A 303 -1.64 -1.41 -5.77
C GLU A 303 -0.40 -2.16 -5.31
N PHE A 304 -0.36 -3.47 -5.56
CA PHE A 304 0.76 -4.30 -5.16
C PHE A 304 0.96 -5.45 -6.15
N HIS A 305 2.18 -5.61 -6.66
CA HIS A 305 2.60 -6.65 -7.61
C HIS A 305 4.14 -6.61 -7.72
N PRO A 306 4.81 -7.57 -8.39
CA PRO A 306 6.28 -7.62 -8.47
C PRO A 306 6.95 -6.34 -8.98
N TYR A 307 6.33 -5.59 -9.90
CA TYR A 307 6.85 -4.31 -10.38
C TYR A 307 6.57 -3.13 -9.44
N PHE A 308 5.71 -3.32 -8.44
CA PHE A 308 5.38 -2.29 -7.45
C PHE A 308 5.25 -2.91 -6.05
N TYR A 309 6.38 -3.40 -5.55
CA TYR A 309 6.45 -4.21 -4.32
C TYR A 309 6.18 -3.42 -3.03
N GLN A 310 6.34 -2.12 -3.03
CA GLN A 310 6.09 -1.23 -1.87
C GLN A 310 6.69 -1.76 -0.55
N LYS A 311 7.95 -2.19 -0.57
CA LYS A 311 8.61 -2.86 0.56
C LYS A 311 8.44 -2.13 1.90
N ASN A 312 8.65 -0.82 1.93
CA ASN A 312 8.57 -0.02 3.16
C ASN A 312 7.15 0.00 3.75
N LEU A 313 6.13 0.09 2.88
CA LEU A 313 4.74 0.03 3.29
C LEU A 313 4.39 -1.36 3.82
N LYS A 314 4.85 -2.41 3.12
CA LYS A 314 4.63 -3.80 3.55
C LYS A 314 5.25 -4.08 4.91
N ASP A 315 6.53 -3.72 5.09
CA ASP A 315 7.24 -3.91 6.37
C ASP A 315 6.54 -3.17 7.52
N PHE A 316 6.05 -1.96 7.26
CA PHE A 316 5.29 -1.18 8.23
C PHE A 316 3.95 -1.84 8.58
N CYS A 317 3.18 -2.24 7.57
CA CYS A 317 1.89 -2.91 7.77
C CYS A 317 2.05 -4.25 8.49
N ASP A 318 3.07 -5.03 8.18
CA ASP A 318 3.37 -6.29 8.87
C ASP A 318 3.71 -6.04 10.35
N LYS A 319 4.51 -5.02 10.65
CA LYS A 319 4.84 -4.62 12.01
C LYS A 319 3.62 -4.19 12.82
N GLU A 320 2.75 -3.43 12.18
CA GLU A 320 1.54 -2.90 12.80
C GLU A 320 0.35 -3.88 12.74
N ASP A 321 0.53 -5.10 12.26
CA ASP A 321 -0.54 -6.10 12.06
C ASP A 321 -1.74 -5.54 11.26
N ILE A 322 -1.44 -4.82 10.18
CA ILE A 322 -2.41 -4.31 9.21
C ILE A 322 -2.29 -5.20 7.96
N ALA A 323 -3.38 -5.85 7.53
CA ALA A 323 -3.35 -6.67 6.33
C ALA A 323 -3.17 -5.81 5.08
N LEU A 324 -2.30 -6.21 4.15
CA LEU A 324 -2.30 -5.64 2.81
C LEU A 324 -3.26 -6.42 1.92
N ILE A 325 -4.06 -5.66 1.14
CA ILE A 325 -4.91 -6.19 0.09
C ILE A 325 -4.38 -5.63 -1.23
N ALA A 326 -4.01 -6.52 -2.16
CA ALA A 326 -3.40 -6.17 -3.44
C ALA A 326 -4.47 -5.99 -4.51
N TYR A 327 -4.69 -4.75 -4.97
CA TYR A 327 -5.42 -4.52 -6.21
C TYR A 327 -4.45 -4.40 -7.38
N TYR A 328 -4.93 -4.65 -8.61
CA TYR A 328 -4.11 -4.82 -9.82
C TYR A 328 -2.95 -5.82 -9.67
N PRO A 329 -3.16 -6.97 -9.06
CA PRO A 329 -2.09 -7.91 -8.71
C PRO A 329 -1.28 -8.39 -9.92
N LEU A 330 -1.84 -8.31 -11.13
CA LEU A 330 -1.20 -8.70 -12.38
C LEU A 330 -0.59 -7.51 -13.15
N ALA A 331 -0.15 -6.45 -12.44
CA ALA A 331 0.57 -5.29 -12.97
C ALA A 331 -0.19 -4.55 -14.10
N LYS A 332 -1.47 -4.26 -13.90
CA LYS A 332 -2.29 -3.47 -14.83
C LYS A 332 -2.61 -2.06 -14.34
N GLY A 333 -2.08 -1.67 -13.18
CA GLY A 333 -2.31 -0.38 -12.54
C GLY A 333 -1.37 0.74 -12.98
N ASN A 334 -1.48 1.88 -12.29
CA ASN A 334 -0.66 3.06 -12.61
C ASN A 334 0.78 2.91 -12.12
N GLY A 335 1.03 2.20 -11.01
CA GLY A 335 2.36 1.89 -10.53
C GLY A 335 3.16 1.08 -11.55
N ALA A 336 2.54 0.05 -12.13
CA ALA A 336 3.15 -0.72 -13.21
C ALA A 336 3.44 0.14 -14.45
N LYS A 337 2.50 1.01 -14.85
CA LYS A 337 2.71 1.90 -16.01
C LYS A 337 3.88 2.85 -15.80
N THR A 338 4.05 3.39 -14.59
CA THR A 338 5.19 4.24 -14.24
C THR A 338 6.49 3.46 -14.32
N TYR A 339 6.55 2.28 -13.69
CA TYR A 339 7.71 1.40 -13.74
C TYR A 339 8.09 1.02 -15.17
N ILE A 340 7.12 0.58 -16.00
CA ILE A 340 7.33 0.22 -17.40
C ILE A 340 7.87 1.41 -18.20
N LYS A 341 7.31 2.62 -17.99
CA LYS A 341 7.78 3.85 -18.66
C LYS A 341 9.22 4.21 -18.31
N GLU A 342 9.61 4.05 -17.05
CA GLU A 342 10.98 4.28 -16.57
C GLU A 342 11.98 3.28 -17.16
N HIS A 343 11.51 2.10 -17.56
CA HIS A 343 12.31 1.03 -18.19
C HIS A 343 12.05 0.90 -19.69
N ASN A 344 11.87 2.01 -20.42
CA ASN A 344 11.70 2.13 -21.87
C ASN A 344 10.42 1.53 -22.46
N GLY A 345 9.41 1.22 -21.64
CA GLY A 345 8.09 0.82 -22.13
C GLY A 345 7.93 -0.63 -22.62
N GLU A 346 8.96 -1.46 -22.51
CA GLU A 346 9.00 -2.81 -23.11
C GLU A 346 8.76 -3.95 -22.11
N MET A 347 8.40 -3.66 -20.85
CA MET A 347 8.26 -4.69 -19.83
C MET A 347 6.82 -5.23 -19.74
N ASP A 348 6.69 -6.54 -19.78
CA ASP A 348 5.47 -7.28 -19.47
C ASP A 348 5.79 -8.33 -18.41
N ILE A 349 5.12 -8.25 -17.26
CA ILE A 349 5.31 -9.18 -16.14
C ILE A 349 5.10 -10.64 -16.56
N PHE A 350 4.27 -10.90 -17.55
CA PHE A 350 4.03 -12.24 -18.09
C PHE A 350 5.18 -12.73 -18.98
N GLU A 351 6.04 -11.84 -19.44
CA GLU A 351 7.19 -12.16 -20.27
C GLU A 351 8.50 -12.25 -19.46
N GLU A 352 8.46 -11.95 -18.17
CA GLU A 352 9.60 -12.11 -17.28
C GLU A 352 10.08 -13.57 -17.25
N GLU A 353 11.37 -13.78 -17.41
CA GLU A 353 11.99 -15.11 -17.47
C GLU A 353 11.70 -15.93 -16.19
N ALA A 354 11.76 -15.27 -15.03
CA ALA A 354 11.43 -15.92 -13.76
C ALA A 354 9.99 -16.46 -13.76
N VAL A 355 9.03 -15.68 -14.25
CA VAL A 355 7.61 -16.08 -14.32
C VAL A 355 7.41 -17.23 -15.31
N LYS A 356 8.08 -17.19 -16.47
CA LYS A 356 8.05 -18.27 -17.48
C LYS A 356 8.58 -19.58 -16.89
N ASN A 357 9.79 -19.54 -16.34
CA ASN A 357 10.46 -20.71 -15.76
C ASN A 357 9.63 -21.35 -14.64
N LEU A 358 8.96 -20.55 -13.82
CA LEU A 358 8.10 -21.03 -12.76
C LEU A 358 6.79 -21.60 -13.29
N SER A 359 6.20 -20.96 -14.29
CA SER A 359 5.02 -21.45 -14.98
C SER A 359 5.26 -22.85 -15.56
N GLU A 360 6.37 -23.08 -16.22
CA GLU A 360 6.78 -24.38 -16.75
C GLU A 360 7.04 -25.40 -15.67
N LYS A 361 7.80 -25.00 -14.64
CA LYS A 361 8.18 -25.88 -13.52
C LYS A 361 6.97 -26.40 -12.75
N TYR A 362 6.01 -25.54 -12.46
CA TYR A 362 4.84 -25.88 -11.64
C TYR A 362 3.62 -26.28 -12.48
N LYS A 363 3.70 -26.17 -13.82
CA LYS A 363 2.58 -26.41 -14.75
C LYS A 363 1.34 -25.56 -14.40
N LYS A 364 1.61 -24.30 -14.04
CA LYS A 364 0.62 -23.27 -13.70
C LYS A 364 0.69 -22.14 -14.69
N THR A 365 -0.42 -21.41 -14.89
CA THR A 365 -0.40 -20.20 -15.71
C THR A 365 0.47 -19.12 -15.06
N LYS A 366 0.99 -18.21 -15.85
CA LYS A 366 1.79 -17.07 -15.39
C LYS A 366 1.02 -16.23 -14.36
N GLY A 367 -0.31 -16.07 -14.56
CA GLY A 367 -1.18 -15.40 -13.60
C GLY A 367 -1.21 -16.11 -12.25
N GLN A 368 -1.37 -17.44 -12.24
CA GLN A 368 -1.34 -18.23 -11.02
C GLN A 368 0.01 -18.11 -10.28
N ILE A 369 1.14 -18.05 -10.99
CA ILE A 369 2.46 -17.84 -10.40
C ILE A 369 2.54 -16.51 -9.65
N ILE A 370 2.09 -15.42 -10.27
CA ILE A 370 2.13 -14.08 -9.67
C ILE A 370 1.19 -14.01 -8.46
N LEU A 371 -0.05 -14.50 -8.57
CA LEU A 371 -1.00 -14.51 -7.46
C LEU A 371 -0.50 -15.36 -6.29
N ASN A 372 0.10 -16.53 -6.57
CA ASN A 372 0.72 -17.35 -5.51
C ASN A 372 1.87 -16.62 -4.81
N TRP A 373 2.70 -15.87 -5.56
CA TRP A 373 3.77 -15.09 -4.98
C TRP A 373 3.25 -14.05 -3.96
N GLU A 374 2.11 -13.42 -4.21
CA GLU A 374 1.47 -12.48 -3.29
C GLU A 374 0.95 -13.17 -2.04
N VAL A 375 0.13 -14.20 -2.19
CA VAL A 375 -0.46 -14.90 -1.05
C VAL A 375 0.61 -15.63 -0.20
N ALA A 376 1.72 -16.05 -0.81
CA ALA A 376 2.86 -16.62 -0.09
C ALA A 376 3.56 -15.61 0.84
N GLN A 377 3.32 -14.33 0.65
CA GLN A 377 3.79 -13.25 1.54
C GLN A 377 2.72 -12.81 2.56
N GLY A 378 1.60 -13.53 2.64
CA GLY A 378 0.49 -13.20 3.52
C GLY A 378 -0.37 -12.02 3.03
N ILE A 379 -0.24 -11.65 1.75
CA ILE A 379 -1.02 -10.58 1.14
C ILE A 379 -2.33 -11.16 0.62
N VAL A 380 -3.43 -10.46 0.85
CA VAL A 380 -4.72 -10.77 0.24
C VAL A 380 -4.72 -10.24 -1.19
N THR A 381 -5.10 -11.04 -2.18
CA THR A 381 -5.08 -10.61 -3.58
C THR A 381 -6.48 -10.64 -4.20
N ILE A 382 -6.82 -9.59 -4.98
CA ILE A 382 -8.15 -9.40 -5.56
C ILE A 382 -8.08 -9.18 -7.09
N PRO A 383 -7.67 -10.21 -7.87
CA PRO A 383 -7.68 -10.12 -9.33
C PRO A 383 -9.11 -9.96 -9.86
N GLY A 384 -9.26 -9.10 -10.88
CA GLY A 384 -10.51 -8.92 -11.61
C GLY A 384 -10.47 -9.67 -12.95
N THR A 385 -11.52 -10.43 -13.27
CA THR A 385 -11.69 -11.07 -14.58
C THR A 385 -13.15 -11.36 -14.87
N SER A 386 -13.55 -11.25 -16.14
CA SER A 386 -14.84 -11.71 -16.65
C SER A 386 -14.75 -13.08 -17.36
N ASN A 387 -13.55 -13.66 -17.44
CA ASN A 387 -13.34 -14.95 -18.10
C ASN A 387 -13.51 -16.11 -17.10
N PRO A 388 -14.48 -17.01 -17.29
CA PRO A 388 -14.76 -18.12 -16.37
C PRO A 388 -13.53 -19.01 -16.11
N LYS A 389 -12.77 -19.32 -17.15
CA LYS A 389 -11.57 -20.15 -17.00
C LYS A 389 -10.53 -19.48 -16.08
N ARG A 390 -10.35 -18.14 -16.20
CA ARG A 390 -9.44 -17.41 -15.31
C ARG A 390 -9.96 -17.31 -13.88
N MET A 391 -11.28 -17.31 -13.67
CA MET A 391 -11.86 -17.39 -12.32
C MET A 391 -11.46 -18.70 -11.64
N GLU A 392 -11.61 -19.84 -12.34
CA GLU A 392 -11.19 -21.15 -11.86
C GLU A 392 -9.65 -21.18 -11.62
N GLU A 393 -8.85 -20.67 -12.56
CA GLU A 393 -7.39 -20.58 -12.44
C GLU A 393 -6.97 -19.77 -11.22
N ASN A 394 -7.61 -18.62 -10.97
CA ASN A 394 -7.30 -17.77 -9.81
C ASN A 394 -7.55 -18.48 -8.47
N CYS A 395 -8.51 -19.40 -8.42
CA CYS A 395 -8.77 -20.22 -7.24
C CYS A 395 -7.70 -21.32 -7.02
N ASP A 396 -7.01 -21.74 -8.08
CA ASP A 396 -6.07 -22.86 -8.09
C ASP A 396 -4.60 -22.39 -7.94
N ILE A 397 -4.31 -21.68 -6.84
CA ILE A 397 -3.00 -21.08 -6.58
C ILE A 397 -2.32 -21.58 -5.31
N PHE A 398 -2.90 -22.54 -4.59
CA PHE A 398 -2.43 -22.93 -3.25
C PHE A 398 -1.74 -24.29 -3.17
N ASP A 399 -1.63 -25.02 -4.27
CA ASP A 399 -1.13 -26.40 -4.30
C ASP A 399 0.40 -26.50 -4.48
N TYR A 400 1.09 -25.38 -4.62
CA TYR A 400 2.54 -25.32 -4.75
C TYR A 400 3.14 -24.20 -3.89
N ASN A 401 4.43 -24.33 -3.59
CA ASN A 401 5.12 -23.49 -2.62
C ASN A 401 6.01 -22.46 -3.35
N GLY A 402 5.50 -21.23 -3.54
CA GLY A 402 6.21 -20.11 -4.17
C GLY A 402 7.29 -19.42 -3.31
N LYS A 403 7.85 -20.06 -2.29
CA LYS A 403 8.66 -19.43 -1.23
C LYS A 403 10.08 -19.01 -1.58
N LYS A 404 10.55 -19.07 -2.83
CA LYS A 404 11.92 -18.64 -3.17
C LYS A 404 11.92 -18.01 -4.56
N TYR A 405 11.61 -16.75 -4.62
CA TYR A 405 11.88 -15.94 -5.80
C TYR A 405 12.46 -14.60 -5.39
#